data_e696baefad5c1756130e327e8ff2e54a
#
_entry.id   e696baefad5c1756130e327e8ff2e54a
#
_cell.length_a   1.000
_cell.length_b   1.000
_cell.length_c   1.000
_cell.angle_alpha   90.00
_cell.angle_beta   90.00
_cell.angle_gamma   90.00
#
_symmetry.space_group_name_H-M   'P 1'
#
loop_
_entity.id
_entity.type
_entity.pdbx_description
1 polymer ?
#
loop_
_entity_poly.entity_id
_entity_poly.type
_entity_poly.pdbx_seq_one_letter_code
_entity_poly.pdbx_strand_id
1 'polypeptide(L)'
;MATRISLIRSVRQREERQQIGTFVTSYVRGLIEIERGCLLRLSTAARASGQIQIALNSVIRAQCLETIPSAEVSEEFANVLWLQKEEKLAVQFLKDLVHRAPLSDDNKQDLSRKALWLSRLGTWTAEACIEKPTEIWDRYFDPSILLLERVQELDARVDLNQATIYRECAMFAERQFHATLRSPDAIRWKVYVDRKRQEIEQRSMEIQSNSDKTREKALRDHQNRAQKLLQADSELFKKHNTLRETFLKQAMDMHSRCLQISDSFDNDSAIRFCSLWFANFDDESILECVKMALGKVPSRKLVFLAVSLSANFYLLSLLTTR
;
A
#
# COMPACT_ATOMS: atom_id res chain seq x y z
N MET A 1 13.71 -32.72 2.33
CA MET A 1 12.46 -32.35 3.03
C MET A 1 11.32 -33.33 2.74
N ALA A 2 11.05 -33.70 1.49
CA ALA A 2 10.01 -34.66 1.10
C ALA A 2 10.11 -36.01 1.84
N THR A 3 11.31 -36.55 1.99
CA THR A 3 11.56 -37.80 2.72
C THR A 3 11.20 -37.72 4.21
N ARG A 4 11.44 -36.58 4.88
CA ARG A 4 11.04 -36.39 6.28
C ARG A 4 9.52 -36.31 6.43
N ILE A 5 8.84 -35.67 5.50
CA ILE A 5 7.37 -35.57 5.48
C ILE A 5 6.76 -36.96 5.27
N SER A 6 7.31 -37.78 4.37
CA SER A 6 6.83 -39.14 4.14
C SER A 6 7.02 -40.06 5.38
N LEU A 7 8.13 -39.90 6.08
CA LEU A 7 8.38 -40.62 7.32
C LEU A 7 7.39 -40.22 8.43
N ILE A 8 7.20 -38.92 8.67
CA ILE A 8 6.26 -38.42 9.67
C ILE A 8 4.84 -38.93 9.36
N ARG A 9 4.44 -38.88 8.09
CA ARG A 9 3.13 -39.38 7.65
C ARG A 9 2.98 -40.89 7.92
N SER A 10 3.99 -41.68 7.60
CA SER A 10 3.94 -43.14 7.83
C SER A 10 3.83 -43.50 9.31
N VAL A 11 4.53 -42.75 10.18
CA VAL A 11 4.43 -42.92 11.64
C VAL A 11 3.03 -42.51 12.11
N ARG A 12 2.52 -41.35 11.70
CA ARG A 12 1.16 -40.88 12.06
C ARG A 12 0.09 -41.87 11.66
N GLN A 13 0.09 -42.36 10.41
CA GLN A 13 -0.88 -43.34 9.92
C GLN A 13 -0.81 -44.67 10.66
N ARG A 14 0.37 -45.05 11.13
CA ARG A 14 0.54 -46.27 11.95
C ARG A 14 -0.09 -46.09 13.33
N GLU A 15 0.14 -44.95 13.98
CA GLU A 15 -0.41 -44.63 15.29
C GLU A 15 -1.94 -44.43 15.25
N GLU A 16 -2.49 -43.79 14.20
CA GLU A 16 -3.93 -43.71 13.98
C GLU A 16 -4.63 -45.08 13.86
N ARG A 17 -3.94 -46.08 13.32
CA ARG A 17 -4.49 -47.45 13.20
C ARG A 17 -4.46 -48.24 14.52
N GLN A 18 -3.65 -47.84 15.48
CA GLN A 18 -3.47 -48.57 16.73
C GLN A 18 -4.44 -48.23 17.85
N GLN A 19 -5.37 -47.30 17.65
CA GLN A 19 -6.49 -46.89 18.54
C GLN A 19 -6.28 -47.17 20.05
N ILE A 20 -5.27 -46.55 20.68
CA ILE A 20 -5.03 -46.75 22.10
C ILE A 20 -4.97 -45.39 22.82
N GLY A 21 -6.05 -45.06 23.58
CA GLY A 21 -6.05 -44.10 24.69
C GLY A 21 -5.79 -42.64 24.41
N THR A 22 -6.12 -41.78 25.40
CA THR A 22 -5.97 -40.30 25.35
C THR A 22 -4.52 -39.82 25.16
N PHE A 23 -3.53 -40.61 25.51
CA PHE A 23 -2.10 -40.30 25.31
C PHE A 23 -1.72 -40.30 23.82
N VAL A 24 -2.28 -41.23 23.03
CA VAL A 24 -2.05 -41.35 21.59
C VAL A 24 -2.64 -40.14 20.84
N THR A 25 -3.78 -39.60 21.30
CA THR A 25 -4.38 -38.43 20.66
C THR A 25 -3.51 -37.15 20.76
N SER A 26 -2.82 -36.96 21.90
CA SER A 26 -1.88 -35.84 22.08
C SER A 26 -0.63 -36.02 21.19
N TYR A 27 -0.09 -37.23 21.11
CA TYR A 27 1.06 -37.53 20.28
C TYR A 27 0.75 -37.40 18.77
N VAL A 28 -0.39 -37.93 18.33
CA VAL A 28 -0.86 -37.80 16.93
C VAL A 28 -1.09 -36.33 16.58
N ARG A 29 -1.64 -35.52 17.48
CA ARG A 29 -1.79 -34.08 17.28
C ARG A 29 -0.44 -33.37 17.09
N GLY A 30 0.56 -33.71 17.91
CA GLY A 30 1.93 -33.18 17.75
C GLY A 30 2.54 -33.59 16.40
N LEU A 31 2.33 -34.82 15.92
CA LEU A 31 2.80 -35.25 14.59
C LEU A 31 2.10 -34.48 13.45
N ILE A 32 0.81 -34.20 13.57
CA ILE A 32 0.04 -33.38 12.61
C ILE A 32 0.64 -31.98 12.54
N GLU A 33 0.93 -31.35 13.66
CA GLU A 33 1.54 -30.02 13.68
C GLU A 33 2.93 -30.00 13.04
N ILE A 34 3.76 -31.00 13.32
CA ILE A 34 5.10 -31.12 12.70
C ILE A 34 4.95 -31.33 11.19
N GLU A 35 4.04 -32.24 10.75
CA GLU A 35 3.78 -32.47 9.32
C GLU A 35 3.30 -31.19 8.62
N ARG A 36 2.37 -30.47 9.24
CA ARG A 36 1.87 -29.18 8.76
C ARG A 36 3.00 -28.17 8.61
N GLY A 37 3.80 -27.96 9.65
CA GLY A 37 4.94 -27.05 9.63
C GLY A 37 5.97 -27.38 8.54
N CYS A 38 6.23 -28.68 8.31
CA CYS A 38 7.11 -29.14 7.23
C CYS A 38 6.50 -28.86 5.84
N LEU A 39 5.20 -29.07 5.67
CA LEU A 39 4.48 -28.80 4.41
C LEU A 39 4.46 -27.29 4.10
N LEU A 40 4.21 -26.43 5.09
CA LEU A 40 4.26 -24.97 4.93
C LEU A 40 5.66 -24.49 4.53
N ARG A 41 6.71 -24.98 5.20
CA ARG A 41 8.10 -24.65 4.83
C ARG A 41 8.45 -25.13 3.42
N LEU A 42 7.94 -26.31 3.02
CA LEU A 42 8.14 -26.82 1.67
C LEU A 42 7.40 -25.94 0.65
N SER A 43 6.16 -25.53 0.93
CA SER A 43 5.40 -24.59 0.08
C SER A 43 6.14 -23.28 -0.10
N THR A 44 6.56 -22.65 1.00
CA THR A 44 7.29 -21.37 0.97
C THR A 44 8.60 -21.48 0.18
N ALA A 45 9.38 -22.56 0.38
CA ALA A 45 10.62 -22.81 -0.36
C ALA A 45 10.37 -23.07 -1.85
N ALA A 46 9.35 -23.86 -2.18
CA ALA A 46 8.95 -24.13 -3.56
C ALA A 46 8.47 -22.87 -4.28
N ARG A 47 7.70 -22.04 -3.58
CA ARG A 47 7.24 -20.73 -4.06
C ARG A 47 8.41 -19.79 -4.36
N ALA A 48 9.37 -19.70 -3.44
CA ALA A 48 10.58 -18.88 -3.62
C ALA A 48 11.45 -19.37 -4.81
N SER A 49 11.42 -20.67 -5.14
CA SER A 49 12.12 -21.24 -6.29
C SER A 49 11.30 -21.30 -7.57
N GLY A 50 10.10 -20.72 -7.59
CA GLY A 50 9.22 -20.71 -8.76
C GLY A 50 8.51 -22.03 -9.06
N GLN A 51 8.60 -23.02 -8.16
CA GLN A 51 7.96 -24.33 -8.31
C GLN A 51 6.51 -24.32 -7.80
N ILE A 52 5.65 -23.56 -8.48
CA ILE A 52 4.30 -23.24 -8.03
C ILE A 52 3.45 -24.50 -7.79
N GLN A 53 3.57 -25.53 -8.64
CA GLN A 53 2.81 -26.76 -8.49
C GLN A 53 3.19 -27.55 -7.22
N ILE A 54 4.46 -27.55 -6.84
CA ILE A 54 4.92 -28.18 -5.60
C ILE A 54 4.40 -27.38 -4.39
N ALA A 55 4.43 -26.05 -4.48
CA ALA A 55 3.88 -25.18 -3.44
C ALA A 55 2.38 -25.45 -3.24
N LEU A 56 1.61 -25.48 -4.32
CA LEU A 56 0.17 -25.77 -4.29
C LEU A 56 -0.14 -27.14 -3.67
N ASN A 57 0.53 -28.20 -4.15
CA ASN A 57 0.32 -29.53 -3.62
C ASN A 57 0.67 -29.62 -2.12
N SER A 58 1.69 -28.91 -1.68
CA SER A 58 2.11 -28.90 -0.28
C SER A 58 1.10 -28.19 0.62
N VAL A 59 0.59 -27.03 0.19
CA VAL A 59 -0.39 -26.29 0.99
C VAL A 59 -1.76 -26.97 1.02
N ILE A 60 -2.22 -27.57 -0.09
CA ILE A 60 -3.45 -28.37 -0.10
C ILE A 60 -3.35 -29.55 0.86
N ARG A 61 -2.20 -30.22 0.87
CA ARG A 61 -1.97 -31.31 1.85
C ARG A 61 -2.01 -30.79 3.28
N ALA A 62 -1.44 -29.61 3.55
CA ALA A 62 -1.51 -29.00 4.87
C ALA A 62 -2.96 -28.68 5.28
N GLN A 63 -3.80 -28.20 4.36
CA GLN A 63 -5.22 -27.97 4.58
C GLN A 63 -5.99 -29.26 4.94
N CYS A 64 -5.66 -30.37 4.28
CA CYS A 64 -6.31 -31.66 4.54
C CYS A 64 -5.94 -32.29 5.90
N LEU A 65 -4.97 -31.78 6.62
CA LEU A 65 -4.60 -32.28 7.95
C LEU A 65 -5.53 -31.77 9.07
N GLU A 66 -6.28 -30.73 8.82
CA GLU A 66 -7.16 -30.08 9.80
C GLU A 66 -8.57 -29.93 9.22
N THR A 67 -9.58 -30.03 10.07
CA THR A 67 -10.99 -29.79 9.69
C THR A 67 -11.24 -28.29 9.39
N ILE A 68 -10.52 -27.41 10.11
CA ILE A 68 -10.52 -25.97 9.88
C ILE A 68 -9.07 -25.55 9.69
N PRO A 69 -8.68 -25.09 8.49
CA PRO A 69 -7.31 -24.69 8.23
C PRO A 69 -6.86 -23.56 9.16
N SER A 70 -5.64 -23.67 9.68
CA SER A 70 -5.04 -22.60 10.47
C SER A 70 -4.83 -21.33 9.62
N ALA A 71 -4.71 -20.20 10.29
CA ALA A 71 -4.48 -18.92 9.63
C ALA A 71 -3.20 -18.93 8.75
N GLU A 72 -2.16 -19.63 9.19
CA GLU A 72 -0.88 -19.77 8.47
C GLU A 72 -1.05 -20.57 7.17
N VAL A 73 -1.81 -21.66 7.21
CA VAL A 73 -2.12 -22.47 6.03
C VAL A 73 -2.96 -21.67 5.03
N SER A 74 -3.94 -20.94 5.54
CA SER A 74 -4.81 -20.08 4.73
C SER A 74 -4.04 -18.93 4.08
N GLU A 75 -3.14 -18.28 4.81
CA GLU A 75 -2.25 -17.25 4.28
C GLU A 75 -1.35 -17.78 3.15
N GLU A 76 -0.70 -18.92 3.39
CA GLU A 76 0.19 -19.52 2.37
C GLU A 76 -0.59 -19.95 1.13
N PHE A 77 -1.83 -20.45 1.30
CA PHE A 77 -2.69 -20.78 0.16
C PHE A 77 -3.03 -19.52 -0.68
N ALA A 78 -3.38 -18.40 -0.03
CA ALA A 78 -3.60 -17.15 -0.73
C ALA A 78 -2.35 -16.69 -1.50
N ASN A 79 -1.16 -16.82 -0.90
CA ASN A 79 0.11 -16.49 -1.55
C ASN A 79 0.37 -17.35 -2.80
N VAL A 80 0.05 -18.65 -2.75
CA VAL A 80 0.20 -19.54 -3.90
C VAL A 80 -0.78 -19.20 -5.00
N LEU A 81 -2.06 -18.92 -4.67
CA LEU A 81 -3.07 -18.47 -5.65
C LEU A 81 -2.64 -17.19 -6.37
N TRP A 82 -2.08 -16.24 -5.63
CA TRP A 82 -1.56 -15.00 -6.21
C TRP A 82 -0.48 -15.25 -7.26
N LEU A 83 0.46 -16.13 -6.97
CA LEU A 83 1.52 -16.51 -7.92
C LEU A 83 1.01 -17.30 -9.12
N GLN A 84 -0.11 -18.03 -8.97
CA GLN A 84 -0.78 -18.70 -10.09
C GLN A 84 -1.54 -17.74 -11.02
N LYS A 85 -1.53 -16.43 -10.71
CA LYS A 85 -2.32 -15.41 -11.42
C LYS A 85 -3.83 -15.52 -11.22
N GLU A 86 -4.25 -16.24 -10.18
CA GLU A 86 -5.63 -16.29 -9.72
C GLU A 86 -5.93 -15.11 -8.77
N GLU A 87 -5.68 -13.88 -9.26
CA GLU A 87 -5.64 -12.65 -8.46
C GLU A 87 -6.94 -12.41 -7.69
N LYS A 88 -8.09 -12.53 -8.37
CA LYS A 88 -9.40 -12.30 -7.74
C LYS A 88 -9.70 -13.30 -6.63
N LEU A 89 -9.33 -14.56 -6.84
CA LEU A 89 -9.49 -15.63 -5.85
C LEU A 89 -8.57 -15.42 -4.66
N ALA A 90 -7.31 -15.06 -4.89
CA ALA A 90 -6.35 -14.74 -3.84
C ALA A 90 -6.82 -13.58 -2.95
N VAL A 91 -7.30 -12.49 -3.58
CA VAL A 91 -7.86 -11.33 -2.88
C VAL A 91 -9.08 -11.72 -2.05
N GLN A 92 -10.03 -12.47 -2.63
CA GLN A 92 -11.23 -12.90 -1.91
C GLN A 92 -10.87 -13.81 -0.72
N PHE A 93 -9.94 -14.73 -0.94
CA PHE A 93 -9.51 -15.65 0.12
C PHE A 93 -8.83 -14.92 1.28
N LEU A 94 -8.00 -13.94 0.98
CA LEU A 94 -7.35 -13.10 1.99
C LEU A 94 -8.34 -12.19 2.72
N LYS A 95 -9.38 -11.66 2.03
CA LYS A 95 -10.48 -10.93 2.65
C LYS A 95 -11.22 -11.81 3.68
N ASP A 96 -11.57 -13.02 3.28
CA ASP A 96 -12.25 -13.96 4.17
C ASP A 96 -11.39 -14.31 5.39
N LEU A 97 -10.07 -14.43 5.21
CA LEU A 97 -9.14 -14.67 6.30
C LEU A 97 -9.11 -13.50 7.30
N VAL A 98 -9.03 -12.26 6.81
CA VAL A 98 -9.05 -11.05 7.65
C VAL A 98 -10.34 -10.94 8.44
N HIS A 99 -11.50 -11.32 7.85
CA HIS A 99 -12.80 -11.27 8.51
C HIS A 99 -12.99 -12.38 9.54
N ARG A 100 -12.46 -13.59 9.28
CA ARG A 100 -12.62 -14.76 10.18
C ARG A 100 -11.63 -14.79 11.32
N ALA A 101 -10.48 -14.10 11.18
CA ALA A 101 -9.45 -14.13 12.20
C ALA A 101 -9.98 -13.53 13.50
N PRO A 102 -10.08 -14.31 14.60
CA PRO A 102 -10.47 -13.78 15.88
C PRO A 102 -9.38 -12.78 16.31
N LEU A 103 -9.80 -11.54 16.50
CA LEU A 103 -8.92 -10.53 17.09
C LEU A 103 -8.93 -10.73 18.61
N SER A 104 -7.83 -11.18 19.13
CA SER A 104 -7.49 -10.90 20.50
C SER A 104 -6.82 -9.53 20.51
N ASP A 105 -7.55 -8.50 20.93
CA ASP A 105 -7.08 -7.10 20.96
C ASP A 105 -5.83 -6.90 21.85
N ASP A 106 -5.48 -7.91 22.64
CA ASP A 106 -4.36 -7.89 23.58
C ASP A 106 -3.12 -8.66 23.05
N ASN A 107 -3.22 -9.36 21.91
CA ASN A 107 -2.10 -10.15 21.39
C ASN A 107 -1.37 -9.41 20.27
N LYS A 108 -0.17 -8.91 20.57
CA LYS A 108 0.71 -8.23 19.62
C LYS A 108 0.93 -9.00 18.32
N GLN A 109 1.11 -10.33 18.41
CA GLN A 109 1.39 -11.15 17.22
C GLN A 109 0.20 -11.22 16.29
N ASP A 110 -1.02 -11.34 16.82
CA ASP A 110 -2.25 -11.40 16.04
C ASP A 110 -2.55 -10.05 15.38
N LEU A 111 -2.35 -8.94 16.12
CA LEU A 111 -2.50 -7.59 15.58
C LEU A 111 -1.49 -7.31 14.45
N SER A 112 -0.20 -7.65 14.67
CA SER A 112 0.85 -7.48 13.65
C SER A 112 0.58 -8.31 12.41
N ARG A 113 0.13 -9.57 12.58
CA ARG A 113 -0.24 -10.46 11.46
C ARG A 113 -1.43 -9.92 10.68
N LYS A 114 -2.46 -9.42 11.35
CA LYS A 114 -3.63 -8.83 10.70
C LYS A 114 -3.27 -7.54 9.95
N ALA A 115 -2.42 -6.71 10.52
CA ALA A 115 -1.90 -5.52 9.84
C ALA A 115 -1.17 -5.90 8.55
N LEU A 116 -0.35 -6.97 8.58
CA LEU A 116 0.34 -7.49 7.40
C LEU A 116 -0.63 -8.01 6.33
N TRP A 117 -1.68 -8.72 6.72
CA TRP A 117 -2.70 -9.20 5.77
C TRP A 117 -3.46 -8.05 5.12
N LEU A 118 -3.82 -7.01 5.89
CA LEU A 118 -4.49 -5.82 5.36
C LEU A 118 -3.59 -5.06 4.38
N SER A 119 -2.32 -4.84 4.71
CA SER A 119 -1.36 -4.19 3.80
C SER A 119 -1.20 -4.99 2.50
N ARG A 120 -1.03 -6.30 2.60
CA ARG A 120 -0.94 -7.19 1.44
C ARG A 120 -2.22 -7.18 0.61
N LEU A 121 -3.39 -7.19 1.27
CA LEU A 121 -4.68 -7.10 0.61
C LEU A 121 -4.82 -5.78 -0.17
N GLY A 122 -4.40 -4.65 0.42
CA GLY A 122 -4.35 -3.36 -0.26
C GLY A 122 -3.45 -3.40 -1.50
N THR A 123 -2.25 -3.96 -1.38
CA THR A 123 -1.31 -4.12 -2.49
C THR A 123 -1.89 -4.98 -3.62
N TRP A 124 -2.43 -6.15 -3.30
CA TRP A 124 -3.03 -7.06 -4.30
C TRP A 124 -4.27 -6.49 -4.96
N THR A 125 -5.14 -5.83 -4.20
CA THR A 125 -6.34 -5.16 -4.74
C THR A 125 -5.96 -4.05 -5.71
N ALA A 126 -4.88 -3.31 -5.42
CA ALA A 126 -4.33 -2.28 -6.28
C ALA A 126 -3.71 -2.86 -7.56
N GLU A 127 -2.91 -3.92 -7.45
CA GLU A 127 -2.27 -4.58 -8.60
C GLU A 127 -3.30 -5.24 -9.53
N ALA A 128 -4.34 -5.83 -8.97
CA ALA A 128 -5.46 -6.40 -9.72
C ALA A 128 -6.48 -5.36 -10.24
N CYS A 129 -6.30 -4.07 -9.92
CA CYS A 129 -7.18 -2.97 -10.31
C CYS A 129 -8.67 -3.22 -9.98
N ILE A 130 -8.96 -3.80 -8.80
CA ILE A 130 -10.32 -4.20 -8.40
C ILE A 130 -11.09 -3.03 -7.80
N GLU A 131 -10.45 -2.15 -7.06
CA GLU A 131 -11.06 -1.03 -6.32
C GLU A 131 -10.34 0.29 -6.63
N LYS A 132 -10.98 1.42 -6.30
CA LYS A 132 -10.37 2.73 -6.50
C LYS A 132 -9.25 2.98 -5.48
N PRO A 133 -8.22 3.76 -5.84
CA PRO A 133 -7.10 4.02 -4.94
C PRO A 133 -7.47 4.60 -3.57
N THR A 134 -8.45 5.49 -3.52
CA THR A 134 -8.95 6.06 -2.26
C THR A 134 -9.64 5.00 -1.39
N GLU A 135 -10.47 4.15 -2.00
CA GLU A 135 -11.14 3.06 -1.27
C GLU A 135 -10.14 2.02 -0.77
N ILE A 136 -9.08 1.74 -1.54
CA ILE A 136 -8.00 0.84 -1.13
C ILE A 136 -7.26 1.40 0.09
N TRP A 137 -6.96 2.71 0.09
CA TRP A 137 -6.31 3.34 1.22
C TRP A 137 -7.17 3.26 2.47
N ASP A 138 -8.42 3.70 2.39
CA ASP A 138 -9.34 3.80 3.53
C ASP A 138 -9.72 2.43 4.10
N ARG A 139 -9.82 1.39 3.27
CA ARG A 139 -10.26 0.05 3.70
C ARG A 139 -9.14 -0.86 4.16
N TYR A 140 -7.92 -0.68 3.65
CA TYR A 140 -6.85 -1.64 3.88
C TYR A 140 -5.60 -1.01 4.49
N PHE A 141 -5.06 0.06 3.91
CA PHE A 141 -3.83 0.65 4.40
C PHE A 141 -4.02 1.44 5.70
N ASP A 142 -5.01 2.28 5.78
CA ASP A 142 -5.29 3.07 6.98
C ASP A 142 -5.60 2.17 8.21
N PRO A 143 -6.49 1.17 8.13
CA PRO A 143 -6.67 0.21 9.23
C PRO A 143 -5.41 -0.59 9.57
N SER A 144 -4.56 -0.91 8.58
CA SER A 144 -3.27 -1.58 8.82
C SER A 144 -2.33 -0.71 9.67
N ILE A 145 -2.26 0.60 9.36
CA ILE A 145 -1.45 1.58 10.09
C ILE A 145 -1.97 1.74 11.52
N LEU A 146 -3.29 1.86 11.71
CA LEU A 146 -3.90 1.96 13.04
C LEU A 146 -3.60 0.73 13.92
N LEU A 147 -3.63 -0.47 13.33
CA LEU A 147 -3.24 -1.69 14.05
C LEU A 147 -1.77 -1.67 14.45
N LEU A 148 -0.87 -1.15 13.60
CA LEU A 148 0.54 -1.01 13.95
C LEU A 148 0.78 0.01 15.07
N GLU A 149 0.04 1.10 15.10
CA GLU A 149 0.10 2.09 16.19
C GLU A 149 -0.28 1.43 17.53
N ARG A 150 -1.35 0.62 17.55
CA ARG A 150 -1.71 -0.17 18.74
C ARG A 150 -0.64 -1.20 19.12
N VAL A 151 -0.02 -1.86 18.14
CA VAL A 151 1.09 -2.80 18.40
C VAL A 151 2.28 -2.08 19.06
N GLN A 152 2.59 -0.85 18.64
CA GLN A 152 3.67 -0.04 19.22
C GLN A 152 3.34 0.43 20.65
N GLU A 153 2.08 0.68 20.95
CA GLU A 153 1.62 1.00 22.32
C GLU A 153 1.78 -0.19 23.27
N LEU A 154 1.54 -1.41 22.79
CA LEU A 154 1.67 -2.64 23.59
C LEU A 154 3.13 -3.04 23.83
N ASP A 155 3.99 -2.87 22.84
CA ASP A 155 5.42 -3.20 22.94
C ASP A 155 6.23 -2.36 21.93
N ALA A 156 7.11 -1.53 22.47
CA ALA A 156 8.01 -0.69 21.69
C ALA A 156 9.08 -1.46 20.87
N ARG A 157 9.16 -2.80 21.00
CA ARG A 157 10.08 -3.61 20.20
C ARG A 157 9.60 -3.68 18.77
N VAL A 158 10.46 -3.26 17.87
CA VAL A 158 10.21 -3.21 16.45
C VAL A 158 10.27 -4.61 15.84
N ASP A 159 9.22 -4.99 15.10
CA ASP A 159 9.20 -6.18 14.26
C ASP A 159 9.48 -5.79 12.79
N LEU A 160 10.20 -6.64 12.07
CA LEU A 160 10.49 -6.47 10.64
C LEU A 160 9.21 -6.31 9.80
N ASN A 161 8.12 -6.94 10.23
CA ASN A 161 6.82 -6.82 9.57
C ASN A 161 6.30 -5.38 9.56
N GLN A 162 6.54 -4.60 10.64
CA GLN A 162 6.09 -3.21 10.72
C GLN A 162 6.75 -2.35 9.64
N ALA A 163 8.07 -2.48 9.47
CA ALA A 163 8.79 -1.75 8.43
C ALA A 163 8.33 -2.14 7.01
N THR A 164 8.05 -3.42 6.79
CA THR A 164 7.52 -3.92 5.52
C THR A 164 6.16 -3.30 5.22
N ILE A 165 5.26 -3.23 6.20
CA ILE A 165 3.93 -2.64 6.05
C ILE A 165 4.02 -1.16 5.71
N TYR A 166 4.81 -0.36 6.47
CA TYR A 166 5.00 1.05 6.15
C TYR A 166 5.60 1.27 4.76
N ARG A 167 6.54 0.41 4.35
CA ARG A 167 7.10 0.47 3.00
C ARG A 167 6.05 0.16 1.93
N GLU A 168 5.21 -0.84 2.10
CA GLU A 168 4.13 -1.17 1.15
C GLU A 168 3.12 -0.02 1.04
N CYS A 169 2.71 0.58 2.16
CA CYS A 169 1.86 1.77 2.19
C CYS A 169 2.50 2.94 1.44
N ALA A 170 3.79 3.22 1.71
CA ALA A 170 4.54 4.28 1.06
C ALA A 170 4.63 4.08 -0.45
N MET A 171 4.98 2.86 -0.89
CA MET A 171 5.09 2.50 -2.30
C MET A 171 3.77 2.59 -3.04
N PHE A 172 2.66 2.24 -2.37
CA PHE A 172 1.33 2.43 -2.95
C PHE A 172 1.02 3.92 -3.12
N ALA A 173 1.15 4.73 -2.08
CA ALA A 173 0.86 6.16 -2.12
C ALA A 173 1.75 6.89 -3.16
N GLU A 174 3.04 6.57 -3.23
CA GLU A 174 3.97 7.09 -4.24
C GLU A 174 3.53 6.74 -5.67
N ARG A 175 3.13 5.49 -5.92
CA ARG A 175 2.60 5.08 -7.23
C ARG A 175 1.35 5.86 -7.61
N GLN A 176 0.43 6.09 -6.66
CA GLN A 176 -0.79 6.86 -6.91
C GLN A 176 -0.47 8.34 -7.13
N PHE A 177 0.47 8.92 -6.40
CA PHE A 177 0.96 10.28 -6.65
C PHE A 177 1.50 10.41 -8.07
N HIS A 178 2.38 9.52 -8.51
CA HIS A 178 2.93 9.55 -9.85
C HIS A 178 1.88 9.28 -10.94
N ALA A 179 0.92 8.40 -10.70
CA ALA A 179 -0.18 8.14 -11.63
C ALA A 179 -1.07 9.38 -11.82
N THR A 180 -1.39 10.09 -10.72
CA THR A 180 -2.14 11.34 -10.79
C THR A 180 -1.35 12.45 -11.47
N LEU A 181 -0.05 12.57 -11.22
CA LEU A 181 0.82 13.56 -11.85
C LEU A 181 0.92 13.37 -13.36
N ARG A 182 1.00 12.11 -13.82
CA ARG A 182 1.12 11.75 -15.24
C ARG A 182 -0.21 11.61 -15.96
N SER A 183 -1.33 11.86 -15.27
CA SER A 183 -2.66 11.76 -15.87
C SER A 183 -2.79 12.74 -17.05
N PRO A 184 -3.05 12.25 -18.28
CA PRO A 184 -3.25 13.13 -19.44
C PRO A 184 -4.42 14.08 -19.25
N ASP A 185 -5.42 13.63 -18.49
CA ASP A 185 -6.63 14.42 -18.21
C ASP A 185 -6.34 15.61 -17.29
N ALA A 186 -5.45 15.44 -16.30
CA ALA A 186 -5.05 16.55 -15.43
C ALA A 186 -4.34 17.67 -16.20
N ILE A 187 -3.47 17.30 -17.14
CA ILE A 187 -2.78 18.26 -18.01
C ILE A 187 -3.80 18.99 -18.90
N ARG A 188 -4.71 18.22 -19.51
CA ARG A 188 -5.79 18.76 -20.37
C ARG A 188 -6.72 19.67 -19.57
N TRP A 189 -7.11 19.29 -18.35
CA TRP A 189 -7.97 20.10 -17.49
C TRP A 189 -7.33 21.43 -17.12
N LYS A 190 -6.05 21.45 -16.79
CA LYS A 190 -5.33 22.70 -16.50
C LYS A 190 -5.42 23.67 -17.70
N VAL A 191 -5.03 23.20 -18.88
CA VAL A 191 -5.05 23.98 -20.12
C VAL A 191 -6.47 24.43 -20.46
N TYR A 192 -7.46 23.55 -20.30
CA TYR A 192 -8.86 23.85 -20.57
C TYR A 192 -9.42 24.92 -19.60
N VAL A 193 -9.18 24.79 -18.31
CA VAL A 193 -9.62 25.74 -17.28
C VAL A 193 -9.01 27.13 -17.54
N ASP A 194 -7.71 27.19 -17.82
CA ASP A 194 -7.01 28.46 -18.11
C ASP A 194 -7.54 29.12 -19.38
N ARG A 195 -7.74 28.35 -20.43
CA ARG A 195 -8.34 28.86 -21.68
C ARG A 195 -9.77 29.35 -21.46
N LYS A 196 -10.59 28.65 -20.72
CA LYS A 196 -11.96 29.06 -20.40
C LYS A 196 -12.03 30.31 -19.55
N ARG A 197 -11.10 30.51 -18.62
CA ARG A 197 -10.97 31.75 -17.86
C ARG A 197 -10.70 32.95 -18.78
N GLN A 198 -9.74 32.78 -19.70
CA GLN A 198 -9.41 33.83 -20.68
C GLN A 198 -10.61 34.16 -21.60
N GLU A 199 -11.34 33.16 -22.09
CA GLU A 199 -12.53 33.33 -22.91
C GLU A 199 -13.63 34.11 -22.14
N ILE A 200 -13.85 33.82 -20.86
CA ILE A 200 -14.83 34.52 -20.03
C ILE A 200 -14.41 35.98 -19.79
N GLU A 201 -13.12 36.22 -19.55
CA GLU A 201 -12.57 37.55 -19.34
C GLU A 201 -12.70 38.42 -20.61
N GLN A 202 -12.34 37.88 -21.79
CA GLN A 202 -12.53 38.57 -23.07
C GLN A 202 -14.00 38.93 -23.32
N ARG A 203 -14.93 37.98 -23.04
CA ARG A 203 -16.37 38.29 -23.16
C ARG A 203 -16.86 39.31 -22.16
N SER A 204 -16.30 39.38 -20.97
CA SER A 204 -16.62 40.44 -20.00
C SER A 204 -16.28 41.81 -20.56
N MET A 205 -15.13 41.97 -21.21
CA MET A 205 -14.72 43.19 -21.88
C MET A 205 -15.63 43.50 -23.06
N GLU A 206 -16.05 42.52 -23.83
CA GLU A 206 -16.95 42.68 -24.98
C GLU A 206 -18.36 43.14 -24.53
N ILE A 207 -18.86 42.63 -23.43
CA ILE A 207 -20.14 43.06 -22.82
C ILE A 207 -20.08 44.52 -22.38
N GLN A 208 -18.96 44.95 -21.77
CA GLN A 208 -18.78 46.33 -21.32
C GLN A 208 -18.71 47.36 -22.47
N SER A 209 -18.23 46.91 -23.64
CA SER A 209 -18.09 47.78 -24.82
C SER A 209 -19.32 47.82 -25.73
N ASN A 210 -20.34 46.98 -25.47
CA ASN A 210 -21.50 46.81 -26.35
C ASN A 210 -22.65 47.76 -25.97
N SER A 211 -23.23 48.49 -26.96
CA SER A 211 -24.34 49.43 -26.78
C SER A 211 -25.72 48.83 -27.03
N ASP A 212 -25.81 47.59 -27.56
CA ASP A 212 -27.07 46.91 -27.91
C ASP A 212 -27.55 46.03 -26.76
N LYS A 213 -28.68 46.46 -26.12
CA LYS A 213 -29.26 45.78 -24.96
C LYS A 213 -29.70 44.30 -25.24
N THR A 214 -30.14 43.99 -26.44
CA THR A 214 -30.61 42.66 -26.81
C THR A 214 -29.44 41.70 -26.93
N ARG A 215 -28.38 42.15 -27.59
CA ARG A 215 -27.12 41.42 -27.73
C ARG A 215 -26.40 41.27 -26.40
N GLU A 216 -26.43 42.30 -25.57
CA GLU A 216 -25.87 42.25 -24.19
C GLU A 216 -26.52 41.17 -23.34
N LYS A 217 -27.86 41.02 -23.36
CA LYS A 217 -28.58 40.00 -22.62
C LYS A 217 -28.17 38.60 -23.07
N ALA A 218 -28.11 38.35 -24.38
CA ALA A 218 -27.68 37.05 -24.92
C ALA A 218 -26.22 36.71 -24.55
N LEU A 219 -25.33 37.70 -24.58
CA LEU A 219 -23.92 37.55 -24.16
C LEU A 219 -23.81 37.24 -22.66
N ARG A 220 -24.56 37.88 -21.80
CA ARG A 220 -24.62 37.62 -20.35
C ARG A 220 -25.15 36.23 -20.06
N ASP A 221 -26.19 35.75 -20.72
CA ASP A 221 -26.74 34.41 -20.54
C ASP A 221 -25.72 33.34 -20.96
N HIS A 222 -25.01 33.60 -22.05
CA HIS A 222 -23.93 32.68 -22.47
C HIS A 222 -22.75 32.69 -21.51
N GLN A 223 -22.36 33.85 -21.00
CA GLN A 223 -21.30 34.01 -20.01
C GLN A 223 -21.66 33.28 -18.71
N ASN A 224 -22.89 33.42 -18.22
CA ASN A 224 -23.37 32.71 -17.02
C ASN A 224 -23.31 31.19 -17.15
N ARG A 225 -23.68 30.64 -18.34
CA ARG A 225 -23.54 29.20 -18.62
C ARG A 225 -22.07 28.76 -18.64
N ALA A 226 -21.21 29.53 -19.31
CA ALA A 226 -19.77 29.25 -19.36
C ALA A 226 -19.13 29.30 -17.97
N GLN A 227 -19.55 30.24 -17.14
CA GLN A 227 -19.07 30.39 -15.75
C GLN A 227 -19.46 29.21 -14.87
N LYS A 228 -20.73 28.72 -14.99
CA LYS A 228 -21.16 27.52 -14.26
C LYS A 228 -20.38 26.28 -14.66
N LEU A 229 -20.11 26.09 -15.96
CA LEU A 229 -19.29 24.99 -16.46
C LEU A 229 -17.84 25.10 -15.95
N LEU A 230 -17.24 26.30 -16.03
CA LEU A 230 -15.91 26.52 -15.51
C LEU A 230 -15.81 26.25 -14.01
N GLN A 231 -16.84 26.61 -13.25
CA GLN A 231 -16.86 26.32 -11.81
C GLN A 231 -16.85 24.81 -11.55
N ALA A 232 -17.71 24.04 -12.25
CA ALA A 232 -17.75 22.59 -12.10
C ALA A 232 -16.40 21.93 -12.48
N ASP A 233 -15.80 22.34 -13.61
CA ASP A 233 -14.50 21.83 -14.06
C ASP A 233 -13.37 22.24 -13.10
N SER A 234 -13.42 23.44 -12.57
CA SER A 234 -12.47 23.95 -11.55
C SER A 234 -12.55 23.14 -10.25
N GLU A 235 -13.75 22.77 -9.82
CA GLU A 235 -13.95 21.90 -8.65
C GLU A 235 -13.40 20.49 -8.87
N LEU A 236 -13.59 19.92 -10.05
CA LEU A 236 -13.01 18.61 -10.39
C LEU A 236 -11.47 18.66 -10.40
N PHE A 237 -10.91 19.70 -11.02
CA PHE A 237 -9.46 19.92 -11.03
C PHE A 237 -8.91 20.12 -9.61
N LYS A 238 -9.61 20.87 -8.77
CA LYS A 238 -9.25 21.06 -7.37
C LYS A 238 -9.25 19.74 -6.59
N LYS A 239 -10.30 18.93 -6.74
CA LYS A 239 -10.39 17.59 -6.14
C LYS A 239 -9.22 16.70 -6.57
N HIS A 240 -8.86 16.73 -7.85
CA HIS A 240 -7.73 15.96 -8.36
C HIS A 240 -6.40 16.41 -7.74
N ASN A 241 -6.17 17.72 -7.61
CA ASN A 241 -4.97 18.24 -6.96
C ASN A 241 -4.92 17.90 -5.47
N THR A 242 -6.03 18.01 -4.76
CA THR A 242 -6.12 17.61 -3.35
C THR A 242 -5.78 16.14 -3.17
N LEU A 243 -6.29 15.27 -4.04
CA LEU A 243 -5.99 13.84 -4.02
C LEU A 243 -4.49 13.59 -4.24
N ARG A 244 -3.88 14.28 -5.21
CA ARG A 244 -2.43 14.20 -5.47
C ARG A 244 -1.61 14.60 -4.25
N GLU A 245 -1.95 15.72 -3.62
CA GLU A 245 -1.28 16.23 -2.41
C GLU A 245 -1.45 15.25 -1.24
N THR A 246 -2.63 14.65 -1.10
CA THR A 246 -2.89 13.64 -0.06
C THR A 246 -1.98 12.43 -0.23
N PHE A 247 -1.89 11.85 -1.43
CA PHE A 247 -1.01 10.72 -1.69
C PHE A 247 0.48 11.07 -1.53
N LEU A 248 0.88 12.29 -1.88
CA LEU A 248 2.26 12.75 -1.66
C LEU A 248 2.60 12.79 -0.16
N LYS A 249 1.73 13.39 0.66
CA LYS A 249 1.91 13.47 2.11
C LYS A 249 1.92 12.08 2.75
N GLN A 250 1.00 11.21 2.34
CA GLN A 250 0.95 9.82 2.80
C GLN A 250 2.23 9.06 2.45
N ALA A 251 2.74 9.20 1.21
CA ALA A 251 3.98 8.56 0.80
C ALA A 251 5.17 9.03 1.65
N MET A 252 5.30 10.34 1.87
CA MET A 252 6.38 10.90 2.67
C MET A 252 6.30 10.49 4.14
N ASP A 253 5.11 10.51 4.76
CA ASP A 253 4.92 10.07 6.14
C ASP A 253 5.29 8.59 6.31
N MET A 254 4.81 7.73 5.41
CA MET A 254 5.08 6.29 5.49
C MET A 254 6.56 5.96 5.24
N HIS A 255 7.24 6.63 4.30
CA HIS A 255 8.70 6.48 4.13
C HIS A 255 9.45 6.95 5.38
N SER A 256 9.04 8.05 5.99
CA SER A 256 9.62 8.56 7.24
C SER A 256 9.46 7.55 8.38
N ARG A 257 8.27 6.98 8.56
CA ARG A 257 8.00 5.96 9.59
C ARG A 257 8.82 4.67 9.33
N CYS A 258 8.95 4.25 8.09
CA CYS A 258 9.81 3.13 7.70
C CYS A 258 11.26 3.37 8.12
N LEU A 259 11.81 4.57 7.86
CA LEU A 259 13.15 4.97 8.25
C LEU A 259 13.36 5.04 9.76
N GLN A 260 12.33 5.38 10.53
CA GLN A 260 12.40 5.43 12.00
C GLN A 260 12.57 4.03 12.61
N ILE A 261 11.94 3.03 12.00
CA ILE A 261 11.73 1.72 12.61
C ILE A 261 12.81 0.71 12.22
N SER A 262 13.26 0.65 10.97
CA SER A 262 14.12 -0.43 10.47
C SER A 262 15.28 0.07 9.66
N ASP A 263 16.41 -0.60 9.78
CA ASP A 263 17.61 -0.37 8.95
C ASP A 263 17.53 -1.15 7.60
N SER A 264 16.58 -2.07 7.46
CA SER A 264 16.51 -2.98 6.29
C SER A 264 16.14 -2.28 4.98
N PHE A 265 15.42 -1.16 5.05
CA PHE A 265 14.93 -0.41 3.88
C PHE A 265 15.49 1.00 3.80
N ASP A 266 16.54 1.33 4.56
CA ASP A 266 17.05 2.68 4.71
C ASP A 266 17.40 3.34 3.39
N ASN A 267 18.18 2.67 2.54
CA ASN A 267 18.63 3.24 1.27
C ASN A 267 17.44 3.50 0.33
N ASP A 268 16.53 2.53 0.17
CA ASP A 268 15.37 2.65 -0.73
C ASP A 268 14.42 3.75 -0.24
N SER A 269 14.03 3.70 1.04
CA SER A 269 13.10 4.67 1.62
C SER A 269 13.69 6.08 1.71
N ALA A 270 14.98 6.23 2.00
CA ALA A 270 15.64 7.54 2.05
C ALA A 270 15.73 8.17 0.66
N ILE A 271 16.16 7.42 -0.36
CA ILE A 271 16.24 7.92 -1.74
C ILE A 271 14.87 8.37 -2.24
N ARG A 272 13.82 7.56 -2.00
CA ARG A 272 12.45 7.89 -2.42
C ARG A 272 11.91 9.11 -1.69
N PHE A 273 12.09 9.18 -0.38
CA PHE A 273 11.70 10.33 0.43
C PHE A 273 12.36 11.63 -0.08
N CYS A 274 13.68 11.59 -0.35
CA CYS A 274 14.40 12.73 -0.92
C CYS A 274 13.90 13.10 -2.31
N SER A 275 13.67 12.11 -3.17
CA SER A 275 13.18 12.34 -4.53
C SER A 275 11.82 13.03 -4.53
N LEU A 276 10.90 12.58 -3.66
CA LEU A 276 9.59 13.22 -3.51
C LEU A 276 9.72 14.66 -2.97
N TRP A 277 10.58 14.88 -1.97
CA TRP A 277 10.84 16.20 -1.43
C TRP A 277 11.39 17.17 -2.49
N PHE A 278 12.48 16.79 -3.18
CA PHE A 278 13.10 17.64 -4.18
C PHE A 278 12.20 17.95 -5.38
N ALA A 279 11.36 17.01 -5.77
CA ALA A 279 10.39 17.22 -6.83
C ALA A 279 9.25 18.21 -6.44
N ASN A 280 9.08 18.49 -5.12
CA ASN A 280 7.98 19.30 -4.59
C ASN A 280 8.48 20.30 -3.52
N PHE A 281 9.70 20.79 -3.65
CA PHE A 281 10.33 21.65 -2.63
C PHE A 281 9.63 23.01 -2.43
N ASP A 282 8.86 23.48 -3.40
CA ASP A 282 8.12 24.75 -3.35
C ASP A 282 6.82 24.63 -2.51
N ASP A 283 6.43 23.43 -2.11
CA ASP A 283 5.21 23.21 -1.33
C ASP A 283 5.51 23.28 0.16
N GLU A 284 4.97 24.31 0.82
CA GLU A 284 5.15 24.58 2.25
C GLU A 284 4.68 23.41 3.13
N SER A 285 3.61 22.71 2.71
CA SER A 285 3.08 21.56 3.43
C SER A 285 4.04 20.37 3.41
N ILE A 286 4.79 20.22 2.33
CA ILE A 286 5.84 19.19 2.20
C ILE A 286 7.05 19.52 3.07
N LEU A 287 7.41 20.80 3.15
CA LEU A 287 8.48 21.27 4.02
C LEU A 287 8.19 20.95 5.50
N GLU A 288 6.95 21.05 5.94
CA GLU A 288 6.54 20.64 7.29
C GLU A 288 6.68 19.13 7.51
N CYS A 289 6.25 18.31 6.54
CA CYS A 289 6.47 16.86 6.60
C CYS A 289 7.95 16.51 6.73
N VAL A 290 8.81 17.19 6.00
CA VAL A 290 10.27 17.02 6.07
C VAL A 290 10.81 17.43 7.45
N LYS A 291 10.41 18.59 7.97
CA LYS A 291 10.83 19.02 9.32
C LYS A 291 10.46 18.01 10.40
N MET A 292 9.23 17.47 10.34
CA MET A 292 8.80 16.43 11.27
C MET A 292 9.60 15.14 11.11
N ALA A 293 9.90 14.73 9.88
CA ALA A 293 10.71 13.55 9.60
C ALA A 293 12.14 13.70 10.12
N LEU A 294 12.77 14.86 9.87
CA LEU A 294 14.13 15.17 10.36
C LEU A 294 14.24 15.13 11.89
N GLY A 295 13.16 15.50 12.60
CA GLY A 295 13.11 15.42 14.06
C GLY A 295 12.98 14.01 14.64
N LYS A 296 12.53 13.04 13.85
CA LYS A 296 12.20 11.68 14.30
C LYS A 296 13.15 10.60 13.76
N VAL A 297 13.72 10.80 12.57
CA VAL A 297 14.62 9.85 11.92
C VAL A 297 16.02 9.92 12.55
N PRO A 298 16.66 8.79 12.87
CA PRO A 298 18.01 8.78 13.42
C PRO A 298 19.01 9.48 12.48
N SER A 299 19.86 10.35 13.04
CA SER A 299 20.80 11.19 12.28
C SER A 299 21.72 10.39 11.34
N ARG A 300 22.12 9.16 11.73
CA ARG A 300 22.93 8.26 10.89
C ARG A 300 22.29 7.95 9.53
N LYS A 301 20.95 7.87 9.48
CA LYS A 301 20.19 7.60 8.25
C LYS A 301 20.01 8.84 7.39
N LEU A 302 20.18 10.02 7.99
CA LEU A 302 20.10 11.31 7.32
C LEU A 302 21.40 11.67 6.57
N VAL A 303 22.49 10.93 6.77
CA VAL A 303 23.74 11.14 6.01
C VAL A 303 23.52 10.99 4.51
N PHE A 304 22.72 10.02 4.09
CA PHE A 304 22.32 9.89 2.68
C PHE A 304 21.51 11.10 2.19
N LEU A 305 20.66 11.68 3.05
CA LEU A 305 19.95 12.92 2.78
C LEU A 305 20.93 14.09 2.58
N ALA A 306 21.93 14.21 3.42
CA ALA A 306 22.94 15.27 3.34
C ALA A 306 23.77 15.17 2.05
N VAL A 307 24.19 13.96 1.66
CA VAL A 307 24.94 13.73 0.41
C VAL A 307 24.07 14.03 -0.82
N SER A 308 22.82 13.60 -0.82
CA SER A 308 21.89 13.90 -1.91
C SER A 308 21.54 15.40 -1.98
N LEU A 309 21.42 16.08 -0.84
CA LEU A 309 21.24 17.52 -0.75
C LEU A 309 22.46 18.26 -1.33
N SER A 310 23.68 17.91 -0.92
CA SER A 310 24.88 18.58 -1.43
C SER A 310 25.05 18.42 -2.94
N ALA A 311 24.76 17.22 -3.48
CA ALA A 311 24.79 16.97 -4.91
C ALA A 311 23.76 17.79 -5.69
N ASN A 312 22.54 17.93 -5.17
CA ASN A 312 21.48 18.73 -5.83
C ASN A 312 21.69 20.23 -5.67
N PHE A 313 22.21 20.71 -4.54
CA PHE A 313 22.62 22.12 -4.42
C PHE A 313 23.72 22.49 -5.40
N TYR A 314 24.67 21.61 -5.66
CA TYR A 314 25.70 21.81 -6.70
C TYR A 314 25.06 21.86 -8.10
N LEU A 315 24.12 20.98 -8.42
CA LEU A 315 23.41 20.99 -9.71
C LEU A 315 22.52 22.23 -9.88
N LEU A 316 21.82 22.65 -8.84
CA LEU A 316 21.01 23.88 -8.85
C LEU A 316 21.87 25.14 -9.00
N SER A 317 23.02 25.22 -8.32
CA SER A 317 23.95 26.34 -8.47
C SER A 317 24.56 26.41 -9.89
N LEU A 318 24.78 25.27 -10.54
CA LEU A 318 25.26 25.21 -11.93
C LEU A 318 24.18 25.58 -12.96
N LEU A 319 22.89 25.36 -12.64
CA LEU A 319 21.75 25.74 -13.51
C LEU A 319 21.35 27.21 -13.36
N THR A 320 21.58 27.82 -12.19
CA THR A 320 21.30 29.24 -11.93
C THR A 320 22.42 30.19 -12.39
N THR A 321 23.60 29.66 -12.73
CA THR A 321 24.74 30.41 -13.27
C THR A 321 24.82 30.40 -14.80
N ARG A 322 23.80 29.94 -15.49
CA ARG A 322 23.57 30.07 -16.92
C ARG A 322 22.31 30.88 -17.21
#